data_91d371c49482bd9d904df19d7aa9b450
#
_entry.id   91d371c49482bd9d904df19d7aa9b450
#
_cell.length_a   1.000
_cell.length_b   1.000
_cell.length_c   1.000
_cell.angle_alpha   90.00
_cell.angle_beta   90.00
_cell.angle_gamma   90.00
#
_symmetry.space_group_name_H-M   'P 1'
#
loop_
_entity.id
_entity.type
_entity.pdbx_description
1 polymer ?
#
loop_
_entity_poly.entity_id
_entity_poly.type
_entity_poly.pdbx_seq_one_letter_code
_entity_poly.pdbx_strand_id
1 'polypeptide(L)'
;MSPAADRDDIFAQRPTRIRVDLDAISHNLRALAGHAGVPVMPIVKANAYGHGLVPVARHLQAQGAERLGVAFLEEGIALRRAGIMLPVLVMGGIFGPQAAQFIEHDLEITVSSIDKLRQVEAAADALGRRAAIHLKVDTGMERIGVHSYRAGPFIEAALASRRCDIRGIYSHLASADDPDSPATDRQLARFLEACAHFERLGAPMPLRHLANSGGVLHFPASHLDMVRPGISLYGVLPDAGARPPVALRPALSLISQVVYFKVVPAGEPVSYGGTWAPAADTRVVTVPIGYGD
;
A
#
# COMPACT_ATOMS: atom_id res chain seq x y z
N MET A 1 -35.59 -0.33 11.22
CA MET A 1 -35.84 1.11 10.95
C MET A 1 -34.54 1.66 10.39
N SER A 2 -34.52 2.00 9.09
CA SER A 2 -33.39 2.66 8.44
C SER A 2 -33.18 4.04 9.06
N PRO A 3 -31.94 4.46 9.43
CA PRO A 3 -31.72 5.81 9.92
C PRO A 3 -32.16 6.81 8.82
N ALA A 4 -32.94 7.79 9.18
CA ALA A 4 -33.37 8.87 8.30
C ALA A 4 -32.11 9.51 7.70
N ALA A 5 -31.97 9.44 6.38
CA ALA A 5 -30.92 10.16 5.68
C ALA A 5 -31.09 11.65 6.01
N ASP A 6 -29.99 12.26 6.45
CA ASP A 6 -29.92 13.68 6.73
C ASP A 6 -30.32 14.43 5.45
N ARG A 7 -31.50 15.04 5.44
CA ARG A 7 -32.08 15.70 4.25
C ARG A 7 -31.30 16.96 3.84
N ASP A 8 -30.38 17.39 4.69
CA ASP A 8 -29.61 18.61 4.49
C ASP A 8 -28.24 18.35 3.85
N ASP A 9 -27.84 17.07 3.62
CA ASP A 9 -26.64 16.79 2.86
C ASP A 9 -26.88 16.92 1.34
N ILE A 10 -26.62 18.12 0.83
CA ILE A 10 -26.73 18.42 -0.61
C ILE A 10 -25.82 17.52 -1.47
N PHE A 11 -24.72 17.00 -0.92
CA PHE A 11 -23.81 16.08 -1.61
C PHE A 11 -24.43 14.69 -1.81
N ALA A 12 -25.33 14.27 -0.89
CA ALA A 12 -26.07 13.01 -1.04
C ALA A 12 -27.03 13.00 -2.25
N GLN A 13 -27.40 14.19 -2.77
CA GLN A 13 -28.25 14.34 -3.94
C GLN A 13 -27.50 14.28 -5.26
N ARG A 14 -26.16 14.37 -5.23
CA ARG A 14 -25.34 14.28 -6.45
C ARG A 14 -25.41 12.87 -7.03
N PRO A 15 -25.74 12.71 -8.34
CA PRO A 15 -25.86 11.39 -8.93
C PRO A 15 -24.50 10.68 -9.11
N THR A 16 -23.41 11.45 -9.19
CA THR A 16 -22.05 10.92 -9.30
C THR A 16 -21.49 10.58 -7.93
N ARG A 17 -21.14 9.31 -7.72
CA ARG A 17 -20.61 8.82 -6.44
C ARG A 17 -19.65 7.65 -6.63
N ILE A 18 -18.69 7.54 -5.75
CA ILE A 18 -17.85 6.36 -5.59
C ILE A 18 -18.57 5.38 -4.65
N ARG A 19 -18.64 4.12 -5.05
CA ARG A 19 -19.06 3.01 -4.18
C ARG A 19 -17.88 2.08 -3.95
N VAL A 20 -17.55 1.84 -2.68
CA VAL A 20 -16.52 0.91 -2.24
C VAL A 20 -17.20 -0.36 -1.72
N ASP A 21 -16.77 -1.51 -2.25
CA ASP A 21 -17.22 -2.85 -1.87
C ASP A 21 -16.19 -3.48 -0.92
N LEU A 22 -16.48 -3.46 0.38
CA LEU A 22 -15.61 -4.03 1.40
C LEU A 22 -15.58 -5.57 1.34
N ASP A 23 -16.63 -6.22 0.85
CA ASP A 23 -16.67 -7.69 0.68
C ASP A 23 -15.73 -8.11 -0.46
N ALA A 24 -15.60 -7.29 -1.50
CA ALA A 24 -14.59 -7.50 -2.54
C ALA A 24 -13.17 -7.43 -1.96
N ILE A 25 -12.88 -6.47 -1.08
CA ILE A 25 -11.59 -6.37 -0.37
C ILE A 25 -11.33 -7.61 0.49
N SER A 26 -12.34 -8.09 1.24
CA SER A 26 -12.24 -9.34 2.00
C SER A 26 -11.96 -10.55 1.13
N HIS A 27 -12.65 -10.65 -0.01
CA HIS A 27 -12.42 -11.71 -0.99
C HIS A 27 -10.98 -11.68 -1.49
N ASN A 28 -10.50 -10.52 -1.90
CA ASN A 28 -9.15 -10.34 -2.42
C ASN A 28 -8.08 -10.67 -1.36
N LEU A 29 -8.29 -10.21 -0.12
CA LEU A 29 -7.38 -10.53 0.98
C LEU A 29 -7.23 -12.04 1.17
N ARG A 30 -8.37 -12.77 1.24
CA ARG A 30 -8.36 -14.24 1.39
C ARG A 30 -7.73 -14.95 0.18
N ALA A 31 -8.03 -14.49 -1.03
CA ALA A 31 -7.48 -15.07 -2.25
C ALA A 31 -5.95 -14.89 -2.31
N LEU A 32 -5.45 -13.68 -1.99
CA LEU A 32 -4.02 -13.38 -1.97
C LEU A 32 -3.30 -14.12 -0.82
N ALA A 33 -3.90 -14.21 0.36
CA ALA A 33 -3.36 -14.97 1.49
C ALA A 33 -3.27 -16.47 1.19
N GLY A 34 -4.34 -17.05 0.61
CA GLY A 34 -4.36 -18.45 0.21
C GLY A 34 -3.34 -18.77 -0.88
N HIS A 35 -3.13 -17.86 -1.82
CA HIS A 35 -2.11 -18.01 -2.88
C HIS A 35 -0.69 -17.87 -2.33
N ALA A 36 -0.45 -16.89 -1.46
CA ALA A 36 0.88 -16.66 -0.91
C ALA A 36 1.31 -17.74 0.09
N GLY A 37 0.37 -18.33 0.81
CA GLY A 37 0.63 -19.32 1.88
C GLY A 37 1.35 -18.74 3.10
N VAL A 38 1.45 -17.41 3.19
CA VAL A 38 2.09 -16.67 4.29
C VAL A 38 1.22 -15.48 4.71
N PRO A 39 1.43 -14.87 5.89
CA PRO A 39 0.72 -13.69 6.34
C PRO A 39 0.75 -12.55 5.32
N VAL A 40 -0.34 -11.80 5.28
CA VAL A 40 -0.48 -10.62 4.43
C VAL A 40 -0.47 -9.36 5.27
N MET A 41 0.37 -8.39 4.92
CA MET A 41 0.28 -7.01 5.38
C MET A 41 -0.43 -6.17 4.31
N PRO A 42 -1.74 -5.91 4.43
CA PRO A 42 -2.47 -5.04 3.52
C PRO A 42 -1.88 -3.63 3.48
N ILE A 43 -1.66 -3.10 2.27
CA ILE A 43 -1.17 -1.73 2.09
C ILE A 43 -2.35 -0.79 1.87
N VAL A 44 -2.54 0.12 2.83
CA VAL A 44 -3.67 1.06 2.89
C VAL A 44 -3.26 2.54 2.70
N LYS A 45 -2.08 2.79 2.18
CA LYS A 45 -1.57 4.13 1.87
C LYS A 45 -2.46 4.87 0.86
N ALA A 46 -2.26 6.19 0.75
CA ALA A 46 -2.97 7.07 -0.19
C ALA A 46 -4.50 6.92 -0.06
N ASN A 47 -4.99 7.08 1.19
CA ASN A 47 -6.40 6.90 1.52
C ASN A 47 -6.95 5.51 1.11
N ALA A 48 -6.16 4.44 1.38
CA ALA A 48 -6.45 3.08 0.92
C ALA A 48 -6.65 3.02 -0.61
N TYR A 49 -5.69 3.60 -1.35
CA TYR A 49 -5.79 3.74 -2.82
C TYR A 49 -7.10 4.41 -3.28
N GLY A 50 -7.56 5.41 -2.52
CA GLY A 50 -8.81 6.12 -2.79
C GLY A 50 -10.09 5.47 -2.25
N HIS A 51 -9.98 4.31 -1.58
CA HIS A 51 -11.14 3.57 -1.06
C HIS A 51 -11.58 4.00 0.35
N GLY A 52 -10.87 4.94 0.98
CA GLY A 52 -11.15 5.40 2.34
C GLY A 52 -10.32 4.67 3.39
N LEU A 53 -9.29 5.35 3.93
CA LEU A 53 -8.30 4.78 4.83
C LEU A 53 -8.93 4.11 6.06
N VAL A 54 -9.75 4.85 6.80
CA VAL A 54 -10.29 4.39 8.09
C VAL A 54 -11.35 3.28 7.92
N PRO A 55 -12.35 3.40 7.02
CA PRO A 55 -13.30 2.31 6.80
C PRO A 55 -12.64 1.02 6.35
N VAL A 56 -11.69 1.09 5.41
CA VAL A 56 -10.95 -0.08 4.91
C VAL A 56 -10.10 -0.70 6.02
N ALA A 57 -9.36 0.10 6.79
CA ALA A 57 -8.52 -0.42 7.86
C ALA A 57 -9.33 -1.10 8.98
N ARG A 58 -10.47 -0.51 9.39
CA ARG A 58 -11.41 -1.14 10.35
C ARG A 58 -11.93 -2.47 9.83
N HIS A 59 -12.32 -2.50 8.58
CA HIS A 59 -12.80 -3.72 7.93
C HIS A 59 -11.72 -4.79 7.89
N LEU A 60 -10.50 -4.46 7.46
CA LEU A 60 -9.36 -5.39 7.42
C LEU A 60 -9.02 -5.93 8.81
N GLN A 61 -9.02 -5.08 9.85
CA GLN A 61 -8.83 -5.50 11.23
C GLN A 61 -9.91 -6.50 11.67
N ALA A 62 -11.19 -6.24 11.35
CA ALA A 62 -12.29 -7.15 11.65
C ALA A 62 -12.20 -8.48 10.86
N GLN A 63 -11.57 -8.48 9.68
CA GLN A 63 -11.31 -9.67 8.87
C GLN A 63 -10.05 -10.46 9.29
N GLY A 64 -9.38 -10.06 10.37
CA GLY A 64 -8.23 -10.77 10.92
C GLY A 64 -6.89 -10.42 10.28
N ALA A 65 -6.77 -9.27 9.63
CA ALA A 65 -5.45 -8.77 9.23
C ALA A 65 -4.58 -8.59 10.48
N GLU A 66 -3.33 -9.04 10.41
CA GLU A 66 -2.41 -8.99 11.56
C GLU A 66 -1.59 -7.69 11.62
N ARG A 67 -1.48 -6.98 10.51
CA ARG A 67 -0.64 -5.80 10.34
C ARG A 67 -1.13 -4.95 9.18
N LEU A 68 -0.84 -3.65 9.17
CA LEU A 68 -1.13 -2.75 8.06
C LEU A 68 0.13 -1.99 7.62
N GLY A 69 0.19 -1.60 6.34
CA GLY A 69 1.25 -0.75 5.81
C GLY A 69 0.70 0.55 5.25
N VAL A 70 1.31 1.67 5.62
CA VAL A 70 1.01 3.02 5.11
C VAL A 70 2.26 3.69 4.58
N ALA A 71 2.14 4.83 3.89
CA ALA A 71 3.28 5.55 3.35
C ALA A 71 3.82 6.61 4.32
N PHE A 72 2.95 7.32 5.02
CA PHE A 72 3.30 8.50 5.79
C PHE A 72 2.86 8.39 7.26
N LEU A 73 3.55 9.16 8.12
CA LEU A 73 3.25 9.27 9.54
C LEU A 73 1.80 9.69 9.80
N GLU A 74 1.30 10.65 9.03
CA GLU A 74 -0.05 11.20 9.17
C GLU A 74 -1.13 10.15 8.94
N GLU A 75 -0.92 9.22 8.01
CA GLU A 75 -1.81 8.08 7.78
C GLU A 75 -1.82 7.14 8.98
N GLY A 76 -0.63 6.85 9.53
CA GLY A 76 -0.49 6.04 10.75
C GLY A 76 -1.20 6.68 11.95
N ILE A 77 -1.01 7.98 12.17
CA ILE A 77 -1.69 8.73 13.23
C ILE A 77 -3.22 8.72 13.03
N ALA A 78 -3.69 8.90 11.78
CA ALA A 78 -5.12 8.84 11.48
C ALA A 78 -5.72 7.47 11.83
N LEU A 79 -5.00 6.38 11.55
CA LEU A 79 -5.41 5.02 11.94
C LEU A 79 -5.47 4.87 13.46
N ARG A 80 -4.48 5.35 14.20
CA ARG A 80 -4.49 5.30 15.68
C ARG A 80 -5.65 6.10 16.27
N ARG A 81 -5.90 7.32 15.77
CA ARG A 81 -7.05 8.14 16.19
C ARG A 81 -8.39 7.47 15.87
N ALA A 82 -8.45 6.64 14.84
CA ALA A 82 -9.63 5.85 14.48
C ALA A 82 -9.79 4.56 15.31
N GLY A 83 -8.88 4.27 16.27
CA GLY A 83 -8.93 3.10 17.13
C GLY A 83 -8.39 1.82 16.49
N ILE A 84 -7.59 1.91 15.45
CA ILE A 84 -6.88 0.75 14.89
C ILE A 84 -5.74 0.37 15.82
N MET A 85 -5.75 -0.88 16.31
CA MET A 85 -4.78 -1.41 17.28
C MET A 85 -3.70 -2.30 16.63
N LEU A 86 -3.91 -2.73 15.39
CA LEU A 86 -2.92 -3.54 14.66
C LEU A 86 -1.57 -2.85 14.59
N PRO A 87 -0.45 -3.58 14.54
CA PRO A 87 0.83 -3.03 14.11
C PRO A 87 0.69 -2.30 12.77
N VAL A 88 1.19 -1.07 12.68
CA VAL A 88 1.15 -0.25 11.48
C VAL A 88 2.56 0.12 11.09
N LEU A 89 3.05 -0.41 9.97
CA LEU A 89 4.34 -0.03 9.41
C LEU A 89 4.18 1.20 8.51
N VAL A 90 4.91 2.25 8.84
CA VAL A 90 5.06 3.42 7.96
C VAL A 90 6.28 3.17 7.06
N MET A 91 6.04 2.97 5.76
CA MET A 91 7.06 2.53 4.79
C MET A 91 7.84 3.67 4.16
N GLY A 92 7.44 4.92 4.37
CA GLY A 92 8.16 6.11 3.95
C GLY A 92 9.40 6.39 4.80
N GLY A 93 10.19 7.36 4.38
CA GLY A 93 11.36 7.82 5.14
C GLY A 93 10.95 8.64 6.37
N ILE A 94 11.82 8.64 7.38
CA ILE A 94 11.68 9.50 8.56
C ILE A 94 12.20 10.90 8.20
N PHE A 95 11.41 11.91 8.49
CA PHE A 95 11.82 13.29 8.39
C PHE A 95 12.11 13.86 9.79
N GLY A 96 13.38 14.17 10.06
CA GLY A 96 13.87 14.88 11.24
C GLY A 96 13.10 14.65 12.55
N PRO A 97 12.37 15.67 13.04
CA PRO A 97 11.69 15.65 14.33
C PRO A 97 10.55 14.63 14.48
N GLN A 98 10.12 13.99 13.38
CA GLN A 98 8.99 13.07 13.41
C GLN A 98 9.28 11.77 14.19
N ALA A 99 10.55 11.40 14.40
CA ALA A 99 10.89 10.12 15.05
C ALA A 99 10.18 9.92 16.40
N ALA A 100 10.04 10.96 17.21
CA ALA A 100 9.31 10.91 18.47
C ALA A 100 7.82 10.57 18.27
N GLN A 101 7.18 11.17 17.27
CA GLN A 101 5.75 10.97 17.01
C GLN A 101 5.44 9.51 16.57
N PHE A 102 6.33 8.85 15.83
CA PHE A 102 6.19 7.42 15.53
C PHE A 102 6.12 6.59 16.80
N ILE A 103 7.03 6.87 17.77
CA ILE A 103 7.12 6.13 19.02
C ILE A 103 5.91 6.44 19.93
N GLU A 104 5.51 7.70 20.02
CA GLU A 104 4.35 8.15 20.82
C GLU A 104 3.05 7.49 20.36
N HIS A 105 2.92 7.28 19.06
CA HIS A 105 1.74 6.65 18.44
C HIS A 105 1.87 5.14 18.20
N ASP A 106 2.89 4.47 18.77
CA ASP A 106 3.11 3.02 18.58
C ASP A 106 3.14 2.57 17.11
N LEU A 107 3.78 3.36 16.24
CA LEU A 107 3.94 3.03 14.83
C LEU A 107 5.29 2.34 14.60
N GLU A 108 5.30 1.36 13.71
CA GLU A 108 6.53 0.71 13.26
C GLU A 108 7.24 1.57 12.22
N ILE A 109 8.54 1.71 12.38
CA ILE A 109 9.35 2.72 11.70
C ILE A 109 10.22 2.07 10.63
N THR A 110 10.19 2.57 9.40
CA THR A 110 11.18 2.22 8.39
C THR A 110 12.49 2.94 8.67
N VAL A 111 13.54 2.17 8.96
CA VAL A 111 14.90 2.69 9.09
C VAL A 111 15.68 2.38 7.83
N SER A 112 16.18 3.42 7.16
CA SER A 112 16.79 3.35 5.82
C SER A 112 18.26 3.74 5.76
N SER A 113 18.88 4.05 6.91
CA SER A 113 20.32 4.31 7.04
C SER A 113 20.74 4.27 8.51
N ILE A 114 22.05 4.19 8.77
CA ILE A 114 22.63 4.27 10.12
C ILE A 114 22.29 5.64 10.76
N ASP A 115 22.28 6.72 9.98
CA ASP A 115 21.90 8.04 10.47
C ASP A 115 20.44 8.07 10.93
N LYS A 116 19.52 7.47 10.16
CA LYS A 116 18.11 7.34 10.57
C LYS A 116 17.94 6.45 11.80
N LEU A 117 18.73 5.38 11.92
CA LEU A 117 18.77 4.56 13.14
C LEU A 117 19.13 5.41 14.37
N ARG A 118 20.18 6.22 14.29
CA ARG A 118 20.61 7.09 15.39
C ARG A 118 19.55 8.13 15.76
N GLN A 119 18.83 8.68 14.77
CA GLN A 119 17.73 9.62 15.02
C GLN A 119 16.59 8.93 15.80
N VAL A 120 16.24 7.68 15.43
CA VAL A 120 15.23 6.89 16.13
C VAL A 120 15.69 6.54 17.54
N GLU A 121 16.94 6.12 17.71
CA GLU A 121 17.53 5.82 19.03
C GLU A 121 17.47 7.02 19.98
N ALA A 122 17.90 8.20 19.49
CA ALA A 122 17.88 9.43 20.27
C ALA A 122 16.45 9.81 20.71
N ALA A 123 15.45 9.67 19.80
CA ALA A 123 14.07 9.93 20.14
C ALA A 123 13.52 8.91 21.14
N ALA A 124 13.85 7.62 20.98
CA ALA A 124 13.44 6.56 21.87
C ALA A 124 14.05 6.71 23.27
N ASP A 125 15.31 7.15 23.33
CA ASP A 125 16.00 7.43 24.59
C ASP A 125 15.37 8.63 25.32
N ALA A 126 15.11 9.71 24.62
CA ALA A 126 14.45 10.91 25.18
C ALA A 126 13.04 10.61 25.74
N LEU A 127 12.31 9.67 25.11
CA LEU A 127 10.99 9.25 25.56
C LEU A 127 11.02 8.13 26.60
N GLY A 128 12.20 7.56 26.93
CA GLY A 128 12.30 6.40 27.82
C GLY A 128 11.63 5.14 27.27
N ARG A 129 11.40 5.04 25.96
CA ARG A 129 10.67 3.96 25.27
C ARG A 129 11.59 3.19 24.31
N ARG A 130 11.08 2.09 23.78
CA ARG A 130 11.72 1.35 22.68
C ARG A 130 10.96 1.62 21.38
N ALA A 131 11.68 1.67 20.28
CA ALA A 131 11.10 1.85 18.94
C ALA A 131 11.03 0.52 18.20
N ALA A 132 9.87 0.17 17.65
CA ALA A 132 9.72 -0.95 16.73
C ALA A 132 10.18 -0.52 15.32
N ILE A 133 11.17 -1.20 14.76
CA ILE A 133 11.78 -0.82 13.50
C ILE A 133 11.77 -1.93 12.46
N HIS A 134 11.68 -1.56 11.19
CA HIS A 134 11.95 -2.41 10.04
C HIS A 134 13.14 -1.86 9.27
N LEU A 135 14.14 -2.70 9.05
CA LEU A 135 15.34 -2.34 8.30
C LEU A 135 15.04 -2.34 6.80
N LYS A 136 15.26 -1.21 6.15
CA LYS A 136 15.03 -1.07 4.71
C LYS A 136 16.34 -1.25 3.94
N VAL A 137 16.41 -2.31 3.13
CA VAL A 137 17.51 -2.58 2.21
C VAL A 137 17.09 -2.26 0.78
N ASP A 138 17.93 -1.56 0.04
CA ASP A 138 17.73 -1.35 -1.39
C ASP A 138 18.48 -2.44 -2.18
N THR A 139 17.72 -3.17 -2.99
CA THR A 139 18.21 -4.27 -3.81
C THR A 139 18.12 -3.99 -5.31
N GLY A 140 17.73 -2.77 -5.67
CA GLY A 140 17.62 -2.33 -7.06
C GLY A 140 16.38 -1.51 -7.41
N MET A 141 15.63 -1.02 -6.40
CA MET A 141 14.55 -0.03 -6.61
C MET A 141 15.11 1.39 -6.70
N GLU A 142 16.29 1.64 -6.10
CA GLU A 142 17.04 2.90 -6.09
C GLU A 142 16.22 4.12 -5.61
N ARG A 143 15.38 3.89 -4.60
CA ARG A 143 14.50 4.92 -4.06
C ARG A 143 14.75 5.25 -2.59
N ILE A 144 14.85 4.22 -1.73
CA ILE A 144 15.06 4.35 -0.28
C ILE A 144 15.62 3.05 0.28
N GLY A 145 16.57 3.13 1.19
CA GLY A 145 17.20 1.99 1.86
C GLY A 145 18.72 2.00 1.74
N VAL A 146 19.36 1.20 2.58
CA VAL A 146 20.79 0.94 2.47
C VAL A 146 21.00 -0.03 1.32
N HIS A 147 21.95 0.23 0.42
CA HIS A 147 22.29 -0.72 -0.64
C HIS A 147 22.65 -2.10 -0.08
N SER A 148 22.22 -3.16 -0.73
CA SER A 148 22.40 -4.55 -0.27
C SER A 148 23.86 -4.88 0.06
N TYR A 149 24.82 -4.39 -0.75
CA TYR A 149 26.26 -4.58 -0.52
C TYR A 149 26.82 -3.80 0.69
N ARG A 150 26.00 -2.94 1.34
CA ARG A 150 26.31 -2.22 2.57
C ARG A 150 25.42 -2.65 3.75
N ALA A 151 24.66 -3.72 3.59
CA ALA A 151 23.70 -4.16 4.61
C ALA A 151 24.39 -4.64 5.90
N GLY A 152 25.58 -5.26 5.83
CA GLY A 152 26.30 -5.79 6.99
C GLY A 152 26.50 -4.77 8.11
N PRO A 153 27.27 -3.68 7.91
CA PRO A 153 27.47 -2.66 8.93
C PRO A 153 26.16 -1.99 9.43
N PHE A 154 25.14 -1.92 8.59
CA PHE A 154 23.83 -1.39 8.98
C PHE A 154 23.09 -2.34 9.92
N ILE A 155 23.10 -3.65 9.63
CA ILE A 155 22.48 -4.68 10.48
C ILE A 155 23.24 -4.76 11.82
N GLU A 156 24.57 -4.73 11.81
CA GLU A 156 25.41 -4.71 13.02
C GLU A 156 25.05 -3.52 13.92
N ALA A 157 24.95 -2.32 13.34
CA ALA A 157 24.56 -1.12 14.08
C ALA A 157 23.16 -1.26 14.69
N ALA A 158 22.20 -1.84 13.92
CA ALA A 158 20.84 -2.03 14.40
C ALA A 158 20.75 -3.08 15.51
N LEU A 159 21.53 -4.17 15.43
CA LEU A 159 21.64 -5.20 16.46
C LEU A 159 22.28 -4.68 17.75
N ALA A 160 23.23 -3.75 17.64
CA ALA A 160 23.86 -3.11 18.80
C ALA A 160 22.94 -2.12 19.53
N SER A 161 21.83 -1.71 18.91
CA SER A 161 20.90 -0.76 19.50
C SER A 161 20.17 -1.32 20.73
N ARG A 162 20.20 -0.54 21.82
CA ARG A 162 19.44 -0.88 23.04
C ARG A 162 18.04 -0.29 23.04
N ARG A 163 17.74 0.60 22.11
CA ARG A 163 16.47 1.37 22.04
C ARG A 163 15.58 0.96 20.88
N CYS A 164 16.07 0.10 19.98
CA CYS A 164 15.31 -0.37 18.84
C CYS A 164 15.03 -1.88 18.90
N ASP A 165 13.79 -2.26 18.62
CA ASP A 165 13.37 -3.64 18.41
C ASP A 165 13.23 -3.89 16.91
N ILE A 166 14.11 -4.71 16.35
CA ILE A 166 14.06 -5.06 14.93
C ILE A 166 12.91 -6.05 14.71
N ARG A 167 11.79 -5.55 14.18
CA ARG A 167 10.59 -6.34 13.87
C ARG A 167 10.67 -7.00 12.50
N GLY A 168 11.35 -6.35 11.56
CA GLY A 168 11.47 -6.88 10.21
C GLY A 168 12.67 -6.32 9.44
N ILE A 169 12.95 -6.98 8.32
CA ILE A 169 13.84 -6.50 7.27
C ILE A 169 13.13 -6.63 5.93
N TYR A 170 13.24 -5.63 5.06
CA TYR A 170 12.52 -5.64 3.81
C TYR A 170 13.18 -4.86 2.67
N SER A 171 12.80 -5.25 1.46
CA SER A 171 13.08 -4.50 0.25
C SER A 171 11.81 -4.24 -0.56
N HIS A 172 11.93 -3.81 -1.81
CA HIS A 172 10.80 -3.59 -2.71
C HIS A 172 11.18 -3.94 -4.13
N LEU A 173 10.36 -4.76 -4.78
CA LEU A 173 10.57 -5.18 -6.15
C LEU A 173 10.20 -4.03 -7.11
N ALA A 174 11.10 -3.76 -8.05
CA ALA A 174 10.95 -2.66 -9.01
C ALA A 174 10.12 -3.03 -10.25
N SER A 175 10.24 -4.29 -10.69
CA SER A 175 9.69 -4.76 -11.97
C SER A 175 8.93 -6.08 -11.83
N ALA A 176 8.26 -6.30 -10.68
CA ALA A 176 7.51 -7.54 -10.44
C ALA A 176 6.15 -7.57 -11.16
N ASP A 177 5.77 -6.54 -11.84
CA ASP A 177 4.69 -6.46 -12.81
C ASP A 177 5.03 -7.12 -14.15
N ASP A 178 6.32 -7.30 -14.45
CA ASP A 178 6.82 -8.05 -15.60
C ASP A 178 7.39 -9.41 -15.13
N PRO A 179 6.66 -10.53 -15.35
CA PRO A 179 7.09 -11.86 -14.92
C PRO A 179 8.35 -12.36 -15.64
N ASP A 180 8.67 -11.82 -16.81
CA ASP A 180 9.83 -12.21 -17.60
C ASP A 180 11.09 -11.38 -17.27
N SER A 181 10.95 -10.37 -16.42
CA SER A 181 12.06 -9.49 -16.03
C SER A 181 13.05 -10.19 -15.10
N PRO A 182 14.33 -10.36 -15.49
CA PRO A 182 15.35 -10.92 -14.62
C PRO A 182 15.74 -10.02 -13.44
N ALA A 183 15.16 -8.80 -13.37
CA ALA A 183 15.44 -7.85 -12.30
C ALA A 183 14.93 -8.35 -10.94
N THR A 184 13.77 -9.01 -10.93
CA THR A 184 13.14 -9.52 -9.72
C THR A 184 13.99 -10.61 -9.04
N ASP A 185 14.50 -11.57 -9.82
CA ASP A 185 15.37 -12.62 -9.29
C ASP A 185 16.69 -12.06 -8.74
N ARG A 186 17.28 -11.09 -9.44
CA ARG A 186 18.48 -10.40 -8.93
C ARG A 186 18.19 -9.63 -7.63
N GLN A 187 17.05 -8.98 -7.52
CA GLN A 187 16.64 -8.30 -6.28
C GLN A 187 16.42 -9.29 -5.14
N LEU A 188 15.77 -10.42 -5.40
CA LEU A 188 15.59 -11.50 -4.41
C LEU A 188 16.93 -12.04 -3.93
N ALA A 189 17.86 -12.39 -4.83
CA ALA A 189 19.18 -12.88 -4.47
C ALA A 189 19.94 -11.88 -3.58
N ARG A 190 19.96 -10.60 -3.95
CA ARG A 190 20.59 -9.53 -3.15
C ARG A 190 19.94 -9.36 -1.78
N PHE A 191 18.61 -9.54 -1.70
CA PHE A 191 17.88 -9.45 -0.45
C PHE A 191 18.21 -10.61 0.50
N LEU A 192 18.27 -11.84 -0.03
CA LEU A 192 18.63 -13.02 0.75
C LEU A 192 20.07 -12.94 1.24
N GLU A 193 21.00 -12.43 0.41
CA GLU A 193 22.40 -12.19 0.82
C GLU A 193 22.48 -11.16 1.96
N ALA A 194 21.69 -10.07 1.88
CA ALA A 194 21.61 -9.12 2.98
C ALA A 194 21.06 -9.76 4.26
N CYS A 195 20.03 -10.60 4.17
CA CYS A 195 19.46 -11.33 5.31
C CYS A 195 20.47 -12.29 5.94
N ALA A 196 21.35 -12.93 5.17
CA ALA A 196 22.37 -13.85 5.67
C ALA A 196 23.36 -13.21 6.66
N HIS A 197 23.42 -11.87 6.76
CA HIS A 197 24.21 -11.21 7.82
C HIS A 197 23.69 -11.53 9.22
N PHE A 198 22.38 -11.70 9.42
CA PHE A 198 21.85 -12.10 10.73
C PHE A 198 22.39 -13.48 11.15
N GLU A 199 22.41 -14.45 10.24
CA GLU A 199 22.94 -15.80 10.49
C GLU A 199 24.44 -15.75 10.80
N ARG A 200 25.23 -15.00 10.00
CA ARG A 200 26.65 -14.82 10.22
C ARG A 200 26.98 -14.20 11.58
N LEU A 201 26.10 -13.38 12.09
CA LEU A 201 26.24 -12.71 13.40
C LEU A 201 25.62 -13.53 14.55
N GLY A 202 25.04 -14.71 14.27
CA GLY A 202 24.33 -15.52 15.27
C GLY A 202 23.11 -14.83 15.86
N ALA A 203 22.53 -13.87 15.14
CA ALA A 203 21.36 -13.10 15.57
C ALA A 203 20.07 -13.72 15.05
N PRO A 204 18.95 -13.60 15.79
CA PRO A 204 17.66 -14.08 15.31
C PRO A 204 17.22 -13.34 14.04
N MET A 205 16.70 -14.10 13.07
CA MET A 205 16.19 -13.56 11.82
C MET A 205 14.89 -12.80 12.08
N PRO A 206 14.79 -11.50 11.75
CA PRO A 206 13.54 -10.77 11.84
C PRO A 206 12.61 -11.12 10.68
N LEU A 207 11.35 -10.66 10.74
CA LEU A 207 10.35 -10.88 9.70
C LEU A 207 10.85 -10.35 8.33
N ARG A 208 11.01 -11.24 7.35
CA ARG A 208 11.47 -10.89 6.00
C ARG A 208 10.28 -10.63 5.09
N HIS A 209 10.24 -9.49 4.42
CA HIS A 209 9.16 -9.19 3.49
C HIS A 209 9.64 -8.42 2.25
N LEU A 210 9.35 -8.97 1.07
CA LEU A 210 9.84 -8.46 -0.21
C LEU A 210 8.71 -8.19 -1.21
N ALA A 211 7.82 -9.17 -1.41
CA ALA A 211 6.78 -9.17 -2.42
C ALA A 211 5.78 -8.01 -2.25
N ASN A 212 5.64 -7.19 -3.29
CA ASN A 212 4.52 -6.28 -3.55
C ASN A 212 3.41 -7.02 -4.33
N SER A 213 2.41 -6.34 -4.89
CA SER A 213 1.33 -6.98 -5.65
C SER A 213 1.82 -7.87 -6.79
N GLY A 214 2.78 -7.41 -7.59
CA GLY A 214 3.37 -8.21 -8.67
C GLY A 214 4.16 -9.40 -8.12
N GLY A 215 4.96 -9.18 -7.07
CA GLY A 215 5.69 -10.24 -6.38
C GLY A 215 4.77 -11.34 -5.83
N VAL A 216 3.62 -10.97 -5.27
CA VAL A 216 2.61 -11.93 -4.80
C VAL A 216 2.07 -12.78 -5.95
N LEU A 217 1.78 -12.16 -7.08
CA LEU A 217 1.10 -12.85 -8.18
C LEU A 217 2.05 -13.69 -9.04
N HIS A 218 3.31 -13.27 -9.21
CA HIS A 218 4.20 -13.84 -10.23
C HIS A 218 5.48 -14.47 -9.68
N PHE A 219 5.90 -14.13 -8.45
CA PHE A 219 7.19 -14.55 -7.89
C PHE A 219 7.06 -15.22 -6.52
N PRO A 220 6.56 -16.49 -6.45
CA PRO A 220 6.37 -17.19 -5.17
C PRO A 220 7.62 -17.23 -4.28
N ALA A 221 8.82 -17.32 -4.85
CA ALA A 221 10.07 -17.30 -4.10
C ALA A 221 10.28 -15.98 -3.31
N SER A 222 9.60 -14.89 -3.69
CA SER A 222 9.69 -13.59 -3.00
C SER A 222 8.71 -13.43 -1.83
N HIS A 223 7.83 -14.40 -1.58
CA HIS A 223 6.82 -14.31 -0.52
C HIS A 223 7.45 -14.28 0.87
N LEU A 224 8.49 -15.09 1.09
CA LEU A 224 9.25 -15.18 2.33
C LEU A 224 8.35 -15.39 3.57
N ASP A 225 8.47 -14.50 4.58
CA ASP A 225 7.70 -14.64 5.82
C ASP A 225 6.38 -13.85 5.79
N MET A 226 6.24 -12.87 4.87
CA MET A 226 5.05 -12.02 4.74
C MET A 226 5.04 -11.29 3.40
N VAL A 227 3.84 -11.11 2.83
CA VAL A 227 3.65 -10.37 1.58
C VAL A 227 2.92 -9.03 1.81
N ARG A 228 3.09 -8.08 0.88
CA ARG A 228 2.57 -6.70 0.98
C ARG A 228 1.78 -6.28 -0.26
N PRO A 229 0.62 -6.91 -0.52
CA PRO A 229 -0.22 -6.50 -1.64
C PRO A 229 -0.76 -5.08 -1.41
N GLY A 230 -0.61 -4.25 -2.42
CA GLY A 230 -1.23 -2.94 -2.51
C GLY A 230 -2.41 -2.99 -3.47
N ILE A 231 -2.16 -2.65 -4.74
CA ILE A 231 -3.22 -2.48 -5.73
C ILE A 231 -4.05 -3.76 -5.96
N SER A 232 -3.46 -4.94 -5.86
CA SER A 232 -4.18 -6.21 -6.01
C SER A 232 -5.19 -6.47 -4.89
N LEU A 233 -4.99 -5.92 -3.69
CA LEU A 233 -5.97 -5.98 -2.61
C LEU A 233 -7.29 -5.31 -3.02
N TYR A 234 -7.22 -4.29 -3.87
CA TYR A 234 -8.38 -3.54 -4.37
C TYR A 234 -8.94 -4.10 -5.69
N GLY A 235 -8.43 -5.25 -6.12
CA GLY A 235 -8.93 -5.95 -7.29
C GLY A 235 -8.39 -5.45 -8.63
N VAL A 236 -7.28 -4.72 -8.61
CA VAL A 236 -6.59 -4.23 -9.81
C VAL A 236 -5.28 -4.97 -9.99
N LEU A 237 -5.00 -5.41 -11.20
CA LEU A 237 -3.74 -6.07 -11.52
C LEU A 237 -2.64 -5.04 -11.77
N PRO A 238 -1.40 -5.32 -11.32
CA PRO A 238 -0.26 -4.45 -11.64
C PRO A 238 0.09 -4.44 -13.13
N ASP A 239 -0.21 -5.54 -13.84
CA ASP A 239 -0.13 -5.65 -15.29
C ASP A 239 -1.51 -5.92 -15.88
N ALA A 240 -1.95 -5.07 -16.82
CA ALA A 240 -3.26 -5.18 -17.47
C ALA A 240 -3.38 -6.38 -18.42
N GLY A 241 -2.26 -6.96 -18.88
CA GLY A 241 -2.21 -8.11 -19.80
C GLY A 241 -2.13 -9.46 -19.11
N ALA A 242 -1.79 -9.51 -17.84
CA ALA A 242 -1.57 -10.74 -17.11
C ALA A 242 -2.88 -11.48 -16.79
N ARG A 243 -2.82 -12.82 -16.86
CA ARG A 243 -3.83 -13.67 -16.23
C ARG A 243 -3.39 -13.93 -14.79
N PRO A 244 -4.08 -13.37 -13.78
CA PRO A 244 -3.68 -13.57 -12.40
C PRO A 244 -3.90 -15.05 -11.99
N PRO A 245 -3.04 -15.61 -11.12
CA PRO A 245 -3.21 -16.96 -10.58
C PRO A 245 -4.43 -17.06 -9.64
N VAL A 246 -5.00 -15.93 -9.24
CA VAL A 246 -6.16 -15.83 -8.34
C VAL A 246 -7.22 -14.89 -8.92
N ALA A 247 -8.49 -15.21 -8.68
CA ALA A 247 -9.59 -14.35 -9.08
C ALA A 247 -9.71 -13.16 -8.11
N LEU A 248 -9.47 -11.96 -8.59
CA LEU A 248 -9.64 -10.72 -7.85
C LEU A 248 -10.95 -10.01 -8.26
N ARG A 249 -11.52 -9.24 -7.33
CA ARG A 249 -12.76 -8.48 -7.53
C ARG A 249 -12.46 -6.99 -7.40
N PRO A 250 -12.77 -6.14 -8.40
CA PRO A 250 -12.65 -4.69 -8.26
C PRO A 250 -13.50 -4.20 -7.08
N ALA A 251 -12.89 -3.44 -6.17
CA ALA A 251 -13.54 -2.96 -4.95
C ALA A 251 -14.14 -1.57 -5.11
N LEU A 252 -13.83 -0.84 -6.21
CA LEU A 252 -14.33 0.52 -6.44
C LEU A 252 -15.18 0.56 -7.71
N SER A 253 -16.32 1.24 -7.61
CA SER A 253 -17.18 1.54 -8.75
C SER A 253 -17.52 3.04 -8.77
N LEU A 254 -17.44 3.66 -9.93
CA LEU A 254 -17.95 5.00 -10.18
C LEU A 254 -19.35 4.90 -10.76
N ILE A 255 -20.33 5.48 -10.08
CA ILE A 255 -21.74 5.44 -10.45
C ILE A 255 -22.21 6.86 -10.75
N SER A 256 -22.98 7.03 -11.82
CA SER A 256 -23.64 8.30 -12.14
C SER A 256 -24.94 8.07 -12.88
N GLN A 257 -25.61 9.14 -13.27
CA GLN A 257 -26.86 9.12 -14.04
C GLN A 257 -26.76 10.05 -15.24
N VAL A 258 -27.49 9.73 -16.31
CA VAL A 258 -27.69 10.66 -17.41
C VAL A 258 -28.58 11.81 -16.95
N VAL A 259 -28.08 13.04 -17.04
CA VAL A 259 -28.80 14.25 -16.62
C VAL A 259 -29.43 14.99 -17.80
N TYR A 260 -28.94 14.75 -19.02
CA TYR A 260 -29.46 15.35 -20.24
C TYR A 260 -29.16 14.48 -21.45
N PHE A 261 -30.02 14.57 -22.47
CA PHE A 261 -29.72 13.98 -23.79
C PHE A 261 -30.32 14.84 -24.91
N LYS A 262 -29.75 14.75 -26.09
CA LYS A 262 -30.26 15.32 -27.32
C LYS A 262 -29.81 14.50 -28.53
N VAL A 263 -30.50 14.70 -29.67
CA VAL A 263 -29.99 14.21 -30.95
C VAL A 263 -29.09 15.30 -31.56
N VAL A 264 -27.88 14.93 -31.92
CA VAL A 264 -26.93 15.76 -32.62
C VAL A 264 -26.95 15.32 -34.09
N PRO A 265 -27.21 16.25 -35.05
CA PRO A 265 -27.22 15.93 -36.49
C PRO A 265 -25.85 15.45 -36.96
N ALA A 266 -25.87 14.70 -38.07
CA ALA A 266 -24.63 14.27 -38.72
C ALA A 266 -23.73 15.48 -39.08
N GLY A 267 -22.45 15.39 -38.75
CA GLY A 267 -21.44 16.41 -39.00
C GLY A 267 -21.39 17.57 -37.98
N GLU A 268 -22.35 17.71 -37.09
CA GLU A 268 -22.32 18.78 -36.08
C GLU A 268 -21.32 18.42 -34.95
N PRO A 269 -20.33 19.31 -34.66
CA PRO A 269 -19.31 19.02 -33.64
C PRO A 269 -19.87 19.13 -32.23
N VAL A 270 -19.34 18.30 -31.30
CA VAL A 270 -19.76 18.24 -29.88
C VAL A 270 -18.67 18.79 -28.99
N SER A 271 -19.08 19.66 -28.03
CA SER A 271 -18.25 20.19 -26.94
C SER A 271 -17.06 21.06 -27.40
N TYR A 272 -16.18 21.39 -26.44
CA TYR A 272 -15.04 22.28 -26.65
C TYR A 272 -14.09 21.74 -27.74
N GLY A 273 -13.70 22.64 -28.64
CA GLY A 273 -12.78 22.31 -29.73
C GLY A 273 -13.38 21.50 -30.86
N GLY A 274 -14.61 20.99 -30.73
CA GLY A 274 -15.31 20.25 -31.82
C GLY A 274 -14.53 19.04 -32.33
N THR A 275 -13.77 18.38 -31.48
CA THR A 275 -12.84 17.28 -31.87
C THR A 275 -13.55 16.02 -32.32
N TRP A 276 -14.85 15.93 -32.07
CA TRP A 276 -15.70 14.82 -32.50
C TRP A 276 -17.02 15.34 -33.07
N ALA A 277 -17.45 14.76 -34.18
CA ALA A 277 -18.76 14.95 -34.77
C ALA A 277 -19.34 13.60 -35.17
N PRO A 278 -20.64 13.35 -35.04
CA PRO A 278 -21.24 12.08 -35.42
C PRO A 278 -21.32 11.96 -36.97
N ALA A 279 -21.13 10.74 -37.49
CA ALA A 279 -21.28 10.45 -38.92
C ALA A 279 -22.76 10.35 -39.36
N ALA A 280 -23.69 10.16 -38.43
CA ALA A 280 -25.13 10.11 -38.63
C ALA A 280 -25.82 10.75 -37.40
N ASP A 281 -27.10 11.09 -37.52
CA ASP A 281 -27.90 11.63 -36.42
C ASP A 281 -27.77 10.72 -35.20
N THR A 282 -27.15 11.24 -34.12
CA THR A 282 -26.73 10.43 -33.00
C THR A 282 -27.28 11.00 -31.69
N ARG A 283 -27.85 10.12 -30.85
CA ARG A 283 -28.23 10.49 -29.48
C ARG A 283 -26.99 10.64 -28.61
N VAL A 284 -26.75 11.86 -28.13
CA VAL A 284 -25.67 12.20 -27.20
C VAL A 284 -26.25 12.40 -25.81
N VAL A 285 -25.63 11.80 -24.81
CA VAL A 285 -26.00 11.91 -23.39
C VAL A 285 -24.98 12.72 -22.62
N THR A 286 -25.43 13.47 -21.62
CA THR A 286 -24.57 14.17 -20.67
C THR A 286 -24.62 13.46 -19.32
N VAL A 287 -23.45 13.13 -18.80
CA VAL A 287 -23.24 12.54 -17.46
C VAL A 287 -22.44 13.55 -16.64
N PRO A 288 -22.86 13.90 -15.40
CA PRO A 288 -22.22 14.94 -14.59
C PRO A 288 -20.94 14.40 -13.93
N ILE A 289 -19.97 14.01 -14.73
CA ILE A 289 -18.61 13.61 -14.37
C ILE A 289 -17.66 14.43 -15.23
N GLY A 290 -16.66 15.06 -14.61
CA GLY A 290 -15.67 15.83 -15.32
C GLY A 290 -14.32 15.87 -14.59
N TYR A 291 -13.40 16.65 -15.14
CA TYR A 291 -12.03 16.76 -14.61
C TYR A 291 -11.96 17.54 -13.28
N GLY A 292 -13.07 17.97 -12.72
CA GLY A 292 -13.18 18.58 -11.39
C GLY A 292 -13.70 17.63 -10.32
N ASP A 293 -13.88 16.35 -10.68
CA ASP A 293 -14.40 15.32 -9.76
C ASP A 293 -13.31 14.52 -9.07
#